data_361278d05f099f41c88a8eb21df7ad21
#
_entry.id   361278d05f099f41c88a8eb21df7ad21
#
_cell.length_a   1.000
_cell.length_b   1.000
_cell.length_c   1.000
_cell.angle_alpha   90.00
_cell.angle_beta   90.00
_cell.angle_gamma   90.00
#
_symmetry.space_group_name_H-M   'P 1'
#
loop_
_entity.id
_entity.type
_entity.pdbx_description
1 polymer ?
#
loop_
_entity_poly.entity_id
_entity_poly.type
_entity_poly.pdbx_seq_one_letter_code
_entity_poly.pdbx_strand_id
1 'polypeptide(L)'
;MKNVIIVCGLNGAGKSTLGKVLAEKLNYRFIDMEDIYFPKDDPNYMYSNPRPFEEVERILLNIISENDSFVLASVKGTFNKEIVSHFKCAVYIETQKETRIKRVYERSYNKFGERILEGGDLYEKEKAFFDFVKSKDENTVEVWLSSISCPIIRVDGTLPIGNNAELIAEKLGNQF
;
A
#
# COMPACT_ATOMS: atom_id res chain seq x y z
N MET A 1 -8.28 21.16 7.61
CA MET A 1 -7.26 20.19 8.06
C MET A 1 -7.26 19.08 7.03
N LYS A 2 -6.10 18.65 6.54
CA LYS A 2 -6.01 17.56 5.54
C LYS A 2 -6.36 16.22 6.20
N ASN A 3 -7.07 15.34 5.50
CA ASN A 3 -7.48 14.03 6.01
C ASN A 3 -6.85 12.90 5.19
N VAL A 4 -5.66 12.48 5.57
CA VAL A 4 -5.00 11.33 4.93
C VAL A 4 -5.28 10.06 5.72
N ILE A 5 -5.93 9.10 5.07
CA ILE A 5 -6.12 7.74 5.61
C ILE A 5 -5.08 6.84 4.97
N ILE A 6 -4.12 6.36 5.76
CA ILE A 6 -3.12 5.43 5.25
C ILE A 6 -3.59 3.99 5.42
N VAL A 7 -3.72 3.24 4.31
CA VAL A 7 -3.98 1.80 4.32
C VAL A 7 -2.64 1.08 4.21
N CYS A 8 -2.23 0.42 5.27
CA CYS A 8 -0.92 -0.21 5.41
C CYS A 8 -0.99 -1.72 5.59
N GLY A 9 0.13 -2.39 5.36
CA GLY A 9 0.28 -3.83 5.44
C GLY A 9 1.39 -4.32 4.51
N LEU A 10 1.90 -5.51 4.74
CA LEU A 10 2.96 -6.07 3.90
C LEU A 10 2.50 -6.36 2.47
N ASN A 11 3.44 -6.64 1.58
CA ASN A 11 3.14 -6.98 0.19
C ASN A 11 2.15 -8.15 0.11
N GLY A 12 1.11 -8.04 -0.72
CA GLY A 12 0.05 -9.06 -0.85
C GLY A 12 -1.08 -8.97 0.18
N ALA A 13 -1.04 -8.03 1.14
CA ALA A 13 -2.11 -7.86 2.13
C ALA A 13 -3.46 -7.38 1.55
N GLY A 14 -3.47 -6.73 0.39
CA GLY A 14 -4.69 -6.22 -0.24
C GLY A 14 -4.90 -4.71 -0.13
N LYS A 15 -3.86 -3.96 0.22
CA LYS A 15 -3.88 -2.50 0.44
C LYS A 15 -4.53 -1.70 -0.69
N SER A 16 -4.06 -1.90 -1.92
CA SER A 16 -4.55 -1.14 -3.09
C SER A 16 -6.01 -1.45 -3.39
N THR A 17 -6.42 -2.71 -3.21
CA THR A 17 -7.81 -3.12 -3.44
C THR A 17 -8.74 -2.53 -2.38
N LEU A 18 -8.40 -2.69 -1.09
CA LEU A 18 -9.19 -2.09 -0.01
C LEU A 18 -9.17 -0.57 -0.07
N GLY A 19 -8.00 0.03 -0.34
CA GLY A 19 -7.85 1.48 -0.43
C GLY A 19 -8.72 2.11 -1.51
N LYS A 20 -8.85 1.49 -2.68
CA LYS A 20 -9.75 1.93 -3.76
C LYS A 20 -11.22 1.90 -3.32
N VAL A 21 -11.68 0.77 -2.78
CA VAL A 21 -13.06 0.61 -2.32
C VAL A 21 -13.39 1.59 -1.18
N LEU A 22 -12.46 1.76 -0.25
CA LEU A 22 -12.62 2.72 0.85
C LEU A 22 -12.67 4.17 0.34
N ALA A 23 -11.82 4.53 -0.61
CA ALA A 23 -11.79 5.86 -1.20
C ALA A 23 -13.12 6.18 -1.93
N GLU A 24 -13.63 5.23 -2.73
CA GLU A 24 -14.94 5.35 -3.36
C GLU A 24 -16.06 5.56 -2.34
N LYS A 25 -16.07 4.75 -1.26
CA LYS A 25 -17.08 4.83 -0.20
C LYS A 25 -17.07 6.16 0.56
N LEU A 26 -15.88 6.74 0.74
CA LEU A 26 -15.70 8.02 1.42
C LEU A 26 -15.78 9.23 0.49
N ASN A 27 -15.93 9.02 -0.81
CA ASN A 27 -15.78 10.04 -1.86
C ASN A 27 -14.42 10.78 -1.77
N TYR A 28 -13.35 10.03 -1.55
CA TYR A 28 -11.98 10.49 -1.45
C TYR A 28 -11.18 10.06 -2.69
N ARG A 29 -10.10 10.77 -2.98
CA ARG A 29 -9.12 10.33 -3.98
C ARG A 29 -8.35 9.12 -3.46
N PHE A 30 -8.04 8.15 -4.34
CA PHE A 30 -7.14 7.04 -4.05
C PHE A 30 -5.74 7.32 -4.61
N ILE A 31 -4.72 7.06 -3.78
CA ILE A 31 -3.30 7.17 -4.15
C ILE A 31 -2.61 5.85 -3.79
N ASP A 32 -1.89 5.26 -4.74
CA ASP A 32 -1.03 4.11 -4.48
C ASP A 32 0.43 4.55 -4.46
N MET A 33 1.14 4.23 -3.37
CA MET A 33 2.58 4.52 -3.28
C MET A 33 3.39 3.83 -4.37
N GLU A 34 2.94 2.69 -4.85
CA GLU A 34 3.59 2.00 -5.98
C GLU A 34 3.62 2.88 -7.23
N ASP A 35 2.56 3.64 -7.51
CA ASP A 35 2.48 4.54 -8.66
C ASP A 35 3.35 5.79 -8.49
N ILE A 36 3.55 6.24 -7.25
CA ILE A 36 4.49 7.33 -6.97
C ILE A 36 5.93 6.83 -7.05
N TYR A 37 6.20 5.65 -6.50
CA TYR A 37 7.55 5.09 -6.42
C TYR A 37 8.10 4.65 -7.78
N PHE A 38 7.25 4.05 -8.61
CA PHE A 38 7.61 3.59 -9.96
C PHE A 38 6.89 4.43 -11.01
N PRO A 39 7.62 5.21 -11.84
CA PRO A 39 7.02 6.03 -12.90
C PRO A 39 6.39 5.20 -14.03
N LYS A 40 6.71 3.89 -14.10
CA LYS A 40 6.23 2.93 -15.10
C LYS A 40 6.60 3.34 -16.54
N ASP A 41 7.75 3.96 -16.69
CA ASP A 41 8.28 4.50 -17.96
C ASP A 41 9.05 3.46 -18.79
N ASP A 42 9.42 2.31 -18.20
CA ASP A 42 10.03 1.20 -18.93
C ASP A 42 8.94 0.26 -19.48
N PRO A 43 8.78 0.18 -20.84
CA PRO A 43 7.77 -0.68 -21.44
C PRO A 43 8.03 -2.18 -21.23
N ASN A 44 9.28 -2.57 -20.94
CA ASN A 44 9.65 -3.97 -20.73
C ASN A 44 9.35 -4.44 -19.29
N TYR A 45 9.57 -3.55 -18.33
CA TYR A 45 9.31 -3.86 -16.92
C TYR A 45 9.01 -2.59 -16.11
N MET A 46 7.75 -2.38 -15.80
CA MET A 46 7.22 -1.17 -15.15
C MET A 46 7.80 -0.85 -13.76
N TYR A 47 8.56 -1.75 -13.17
CA TYR A 47 9.21 -1.56 -11.87
C TYR A 47 10.72 -1.32 -11.98
N SER A 48 11.23 -1.00 -13.19
CA SER A 48 12.67 -0.86 -13.44
C SER A 48 13.29 0.37 -12.80
N ASN A 49 12.59 1.48 -12.77
CA ASN A 49 13.16 2.80 -12.45
C ASN A 49 12.49 3.40 -11.19
N PRO A 50 12.82 2.92 -9.97
CA PRO A 50 12.26 3.49 -8.75
C PRO A 50 12.77 4.91 -8.54
N ARG A 51 11.87 5.84 -8.18
CA ARG A 51 12.27 7.19 -7.80
C ARG A 51 13.07 7.21 -6.50
N PRO A 52 14.02 8.12 -6.33
CA PRO A 52 14.65 8.38 -5.05
C PRO A 52 13.59 8.75 -3.99
N PHE A 53 13.82 8.34 -2.76
CA PHE A 53 12.82 8.52 -1.69
C PHE A 53 12.48 9.99 -1.44
N GLU A 54 13.44 10.90 -1.54
CA GLU A 54 13.24 12.35 -1.41
C GLU A 54 12.29 12.89 -2.50
N GLU A 55 12.38 12.37 -3.72
CA GLU A 55 11.47 12.73 -4.80
C GLU A 55 10.05 12.23 -4.53
N VAL A 56 9.93 11.01 -4.01
CA VAL A 56 8.66 10.41 -3.58
C VAL A 56 7.98 11.28 -2.50
N GLU A 57 8.72 11.71 -1.48
CA GLU A 57 8.19 12.60 -0.44
C GLU A 57 7.76 13.96 -1.00
N ARG A 58 8.55 14.55 -1.91
CA ARG A 58 8.19 15.81 -2.57
C ARG A 58 6.90 15.70 -3.38
N ILE A 59 6.72 14.60 -4.13
CA ILE A 59 5.49 14.32 -4.87
C ILE A 59 4.31 14.17 -3.91
N LEU A 60 4.50 13.44 -2.81
CA LEU A 60 3.44 13.22 -1.82
C LEU A 60 3.04 14.53 -1.12
N LEU A 61 3.99 15.39 -0.79
CA LEU A 61 3.70 16.74 -0.25
C LEU A 61 2.89 17.59 -1.24
N ASN A 62 3.20 17.55 -2.53
CA ASN A 62 2.41 18.24 -3.55
C ASN A 62 0.98 17.67 -3.60
N ILE A 63 0.81 16.35 -3.57
CA ILE A 63 -0.51 15.72 -3.53
C ILE A 63 -1.29 16.17 -2.27
N ILE A 64 -0.64 16.22 -1.11
CA ILE A 64 -1.24 16.72 0.14
C ILE A 64 -1.66 18.18 -0.01
N SER A 65 -0.84 19.02 -0.65
CA SER A 65 -1.17 20.44 -0.84
C SER A 65 -2.42 20.65 -1.69
N GLU A 66 -2.59 19.85 -2.73
CA GLU A 66 -3.66 19.94 -3.72
C GLU A 66 -4.98 19.24 -3.31
N ASN A 67 -4.95 18.36 -2.34
CA ASN A 67 -6.10 17.54 -1.96
C ASN A 67 -6.42 17.69 -0.47
N ASP A 68 -7.69 17.88 -0.13
CA ASP A 68 -8.13 17.96 1.27
C ASP A 68 -8.24 16.58 1.93
N SER A 69 -8.59 15.55 1.16
CA SER A 69 -8.79 14.20 1.67
C SER A 69 -8.44 13.15 0.63
N PHE A 70 -7.70 12.12 1.04
CA PHE A 70 -7.41 10.98 0.19
C PHE A 70 -7.06 9.72 1.00
N VAL A 71 -7.13 8.56 0.36
CA VAL A 71 -6.69 7.27 0.88
C VAL A 71 -5.35 6.93 0.23
N LEU A 72 -4.33 6.67 1.05
CA LEU A 72 -2.98 6.32 0.63
C LEU A 72 -2.71 4.84 0.90
N ALA A 73 -2.46 4.04 -0.13
CA ALA A 73 -1.99 2.66 0.04
C ALA A 73 -0.45 2.63 0.09
N SER A 74 0.11 2.13 1.19
CA SER A 74 1.55 1.98 1.38
C SER A 74 1.88 0.78 2.26
N VAL A 75 3.09 0.23 2.19
CA VAL A 75 3.50 -0.83 3.14
C VAL A 75 3.48 -0.29 4.56
N LYS A 76 4.03 0.88 4.75
CA LYS A 76 4.06 1.67 6.00
C LYS A 76 4.23 3.15 5.66
N GLY A 77 4.01 4.03 6.60
CA GLY A 77 4.11 5.49 6.40
C GLY A 77 5.37 6.08 7.01
N THR A 78 6.53 5.48 6.77
CA THR A 78 7.82 6.01 7.24
C THR A 78 8.25 7.17 6.35
N PHE A 79 7.59 8.31 6.50
CA PHE A 79 7.87 9.55 5.81
C PHE A 79 8.37 10.62 6.79
N ASN A 80 8.75 11.78 6.26
CA ASN A 80 9.10 12.92 7.11
C ASN A 80 7.91 13.35 8.01
N LYS A 81 8.21 14.11 9.06
CA LYS A 81 7.21 14.50 10.08
C LYS A 81 6.06 15.32 9.51
N GLU A 82 6.30 16.11 8.47
CA GLU A 82 5.29 16.92 7.84
C GLU A 82 4.21 16.04 7.20
N ILE A 83 4.59 15.05 6.40
CA ILE A 83 3.66 14.10 5.78
C ILE A 83 2.89 13.32 6.85
N VAL A 84 3.60 12.79 7.85
CA VAL A 84 2.99 11.99 8.93
C VAL A 84 1.99 12.81 9.75
N SER A 85 2.20 14.11 9.91
CA SER A 85 1.29 15.00 10.64
C SER A 85 -0.11 15.12 10.01
N HIS A 86 -0.25 14.75 8.74
CA HIS A 86 -1.53 14.73 8.02
C HIS A 86 -2.29 13.42 8.13
N PHE A 87 -1.69 12.37 8.73
CA PHE A 87 -2.37 11.09 8.90
C PHE A 87 -3.49 11.21 9.95
N LYS A 88 -4.72 11.12 9.47
CA LYS A 88 -5.92 11.12 10.30
C LYS A 88 -6.15 9.76 10.96
N CYS A 89 -5.85 8.70 10.24
CA CYS A 89 -6.03 7.32 10.68
C CYS A 89 -5.11 6.39 9.87
N ALA A 90 -4.61 5.34 10.53
CA ALA A 90 -3.96 4.22 9.87
C ALA A 90 -4.89 3.00 9.86
N VAL A 91 -5.11 2.42 8.69
CA VAL A 91 -5.83 1.16 8.52
C VAL A 91 -4.81 0.07 8.28
N TYR A 92 -4.67 -0.86 9.21
CA TYR A 92 -3.73 -1.97 9.10
C TYR A 92 -4.44 -3.24 8.65
N ILE A 93 -4.01 -3.77 7.50
CA ILE A 93 -4.51 -5.05 6.98
C ILE A 93 -3.59 -6.17 7.44
N GLU A 94 -4.12 -7.00 8.33
CA GLU A 94 -3.46 -8.21 8.81
C GLU A 94 -3.77 -9.38 7.87
N THR A 95 -2.74 -10.02 7.33
CA THR A 95 -2.89 -11.18 6.43
C THR A 95 -1.71 -12.11 6.64
N GLN A 96 -1.99 -13.39 6.80
CA GLN A 96 -0.98 -14.43 6.98
C GLN A 96 0.03 -14.45 5.83
N LYS A 97 1.28 -14.77 6.15
CA LYS A 97 2.43 -14.74 5.23
C LYS A 97 2.20 -15.57 3.98
N GLU A 98 1.73 -16.79 4.14
CA GLU A 98 1.49 -17.72 3.04
C GLU A 98 0.45 -17.18 2.05
N THR A 99 -0.64 -16.62 2.57
CA THR A 99 -1.70 -15.98 1.77
C THR A 99 -1.15 -14.78 1.00
N ARG A 100 -0.34 -13.96 1.65
CA ARG A 100 0.27 -12.78 1.00
C ARG A 100 1.24 -13.18 -0.12
N ILE A 101 2.13 -14.15 0.14
CA ILE A 101 3.10 -14.63 -0.84
C ILE A 101 2.38 -15.20 -2.06
N LYS A 102 1.35 -16.04 -1.85
CA LYS A 102 0.52 -16.58 -2.93
C LYS A 102 -0.08 -15.46 -3.78
N ARG A 103 -0.70 -14.46 -3.16
CA ARG A 103 -1.31 -13.32 -3.86
C ARG A 103 -0.29 -12.50 -4.66
N VAL A 104 0.93 -12.32 -4.13
CA VAL A 104 2.01 -11.63 -4.83
C VAL A 104 2.40 -12.39 -6.09
N TYR A 105 2.59 -13.71 -5.97
CA TYR A 105 2.95 -14.56 -7.12
C TYR A 105 1.84 -14.56 -8.18
N GLU A 106 0.58 -14.80 -7.79
CA GLU A 106 -0.57 -14.80 -8.70
C GLU A 106 -0.72 -13.47 -9.43
N ARG A 107 -0.53 -12.34 -8.72
CA ARG A 107 -0.57 -11.01 -9.32
C ARG A 107 0.53 -10.82 -10.36
N SER A 108 1.76 -11.24 -10.08
CA SER A 108 2.87 -11.17 -11.04
C SER A 108 2.64 -12.08 -12.24
N TYR A 109 2.16 -13.31 -12.02
CA TYR A 109 1.85 -14.22 -13.10
C TYR A 109 0.71 -13.70 -14.00
N ASN A 110 -0.36 -13.17 -13.40
CA ASN A 110 -1.47 -12.57 -14.16
C ASN A 110 -1.02 -11.35 -14.99
N LYS A 111 0.01 -10.64 -14.53
CA LYS A 111 0.51 -9.44 -15.20
C LYS A 111 1.52 -9.73 -16.29
N PHE A 112 2.43 -10.66 -16.07
CA PHE A 112 3.59 -10.92 -16.93
C PHE A 112 3.55 -12.29 -17.61
N GLY A 113 2.66 -13.18 -17.19
CA GLY A 113 2.52 -14.54 -17.74
C GLY A 113 3.79 -15.38 -17.58
N GLU A 114 4.10 -16.14 -18.61
CA GLU A 114 5.26 -17.05 -18.65
C GLU A 114 6.62 -16.35 -18.58
N ARG A 115 6.68 -15.04 -18.79
CA ARG A 115 7.91 -14.26 -18.67
C ARG A 115 8.58 -14.34 -17.29
N ILE A 116 7.82 -14.67 -16.23
CA ILE A 116 8.33 -14.84 -14.87
C ILE A 116 8.75 -16.28 -14.55
N LEU A 117 8.50 -17.24 -15.44
CA LEU A 117 8.91 -18.63 -15.27
C LEU A 117 10.38 -18.82 -15.67
N GLU A 118 10.96 -19.96 -15.26
CA GLU A 118 12.34 -20.31 -15.61
C GLU A 118 12.55 -20.24 -17.13
N GLY A 119 13.57 -19.50 -17.56
CA GLY A 119 13.85 -19.20 -18.98
C GLY A 119 13.13 -17.96 -19.52
N GLY A 120 12.20 -17.36 -18.79
CA GLY A 120 11.57 -16.09 -19.15
C GLY A 120 12.49 -14.88 -18.89
N ASP A 121 12.28 -13.79 -19.62
CA ASP A 121 13.10 -12.59 -19.55
C ASP A 121 12.95 -11.79 -18.25
N LEU A 122 11.88 -12.01 -17.50
CA LEU A 122 11.63 -11.39 -16.19
C LEU A 122 11.90 -12.34 -15.00
N TYR A 123 12.32 -13.59 -15.28
CA TYR A 123 12.49 -14.61 -14.23
C TYR A 123 13.37 -14.12 -13.07
N GLU A 124 14.58 -13.65 -13.36
CA GLU A 124 15.52 -13.22 -12.32
C GLU A 124 15.02 -11.99 -11.54
N LYS A 125 14.37 -11.05 -12.20
CA LYS A 125 13.82 -9.84 -11.56
C LYS A 125 12.66 -10.19 -10.62
N GLU A 126 11.73 -10.99 -11.08
CA GLU A 126 10.55 -11.39 -10.27
C GLU A 126 10.94 -12.38 -9.16
N LYS A 127 11.90 -13.28 -9.42
CA LYS A 127 12.47 -14.15 -8.39
C LYS A 127 13.09 -13.33 -7.25
N ALA A 128 13.93 -12.35 -7.59
CA ALA A 128 14.51 -11.43 -6.59
C ALA A 128 13.43 -10.67 -5.79
N PHE A 129 12.37 -10.23 -6.47
CA PHE A 129 11.23 -9.59 -5.81
C PHE A 129 10.49 -10.55 -4.88
N PHE A 130 10.24 -11.79 -5.27
CA PHE A 130 9.60 -12.80 -4.40
C PHE A 130 10.47 -13.13 -3.19
N ASP A 131 11.78 -13.27 -3.37
CA ASP A 131 12.71 -13.52 -2.27
C ASP A 131 12.74 -12.33 -1.31
N PHE A 132 12.73 -11.09 -1.81
CA PHE A 132 12.59 -9.89 -1.00
C PHE A 132 11.27 -9.88 -0.19
N VAL A 133 10.14 -10.22 -0.81
CA VAL A 133 8.84 -10.28 -0.11
C VAL A 133 8.86 -11.35 0.99
N LYS A 134 9.44 -12.51 0.72
CA LYS A 134 9.54 -13.62 1.68
C LYS A 134 10.45 -13.30 2.86
N SER A 135 11.52 -12.53 2.63
CA SER A 135 12.52 -12.17 3.64
C SER A 135 12.09 -11.04 4.57
N LYS A 136 11.01 -10.32 4.24
CA LYS A 136 10.54 -9.22 5.10
C LYS A 136 10.16 -9.71 6.48
N ASP A 137 10.62 -8.96 7.50
CA ASP A 137 10.19 -9.15 8.87
C ASP A 137 8.69 -8.85 9.00
N GLU A 138 7.94 -9.82 9.50
CA GLU A 138 6.48 -9.73 9.71
C GLU A 138 6.11 -8.59 10.68
N ASN A 139 7.01 -8.21 11.59
CA ASN A 139 6.79 -7.11 12.53
C ASN A 139 7.05 -5.71 11.95
N THR A 140 7.50 -5.60 10.71
CA THR A 140 7.89 -4.32 10.10
C THR A 140 6.80 -3.25 10.21
N VAL A 141 5.54 -3.61 9.99
CA VAL A 141 4.41 -2.68 10.05
C VAL A 141 4.04 -2.38 11.50
N GLU A 142 4.04 -3.37 12.38
CA GLU A 142 3.75 -3.21 13.82
C GLU A 142 4.73 -2.26 14.49
N VAL A 143 6.03 -2.40 14.20
CA VAL A 143 7.06 -1.49 14.72
C VAL A 143 6.79 -0.05 14.28
N TRP A 144 6.40 0.17 13.02
CA TRP A 144 6.03 1.50 12.56
C TRP A 144 4.74 2.00 13.21
N LEU A 145 3.70 1.17 13.33
CA LEU A 145 2.42 1.54 13.95
C LEU A 145 2.59 1.98 15.40
N SER A 146 3.54 1.38 16.14
CA SER A 146 3.85 1.79 17.50
C SER A 146 4.50 3.18 17.62
N SER A 147 4.97 3.75 16.52
CA SER A 147 5.62 5.07 16.47
C SER A 147 4.70 6.22 16.05
N ILE A 148 3.47 5.93 15.63
CA ILE A 148 2.51 6.95 15.20
C ILE A 148 1.48 7.26 16.30
N SER A 149 0.92 8.47 16.26
CA SER A 149 -0.06 8.94 17.24
C SER A 149 -1.50 8.97 16.74
N CYS A 150 -1.72 8.76 15.42
CA CYS A 150 -3.08 8.72 14.90
C CYS A 150 -3.77 7.37 15.25
N PRO A 151 -5.12 7.35 15.29
CA PRO A 151 -5.89 6.13 15.53
C PRO A 151 -5.54 5.02 14.52
N ILE A 152 -5.55 3.76 14.99
CA ILE A 152 -5.27 2.58 14.18
C ILE A 152 -6.53 1.72 14.11
N ILE A 153 -6.98 1.42 12.90
CA ILE A 153 -8.05 0.46 12.63
C ILE A 153 -7.43 -0.80 12.05
N ARG A 154 -7.63 -1.94 12.73
CA ARG A 154 -7.14 -3.25 12.26
C ARG A 154 -8.26 -3.99 11.55
N VAL A 155 -7.93 -4.63 10.44
CA VAL A 155 -8.84 -5.44 9.63
C VAL A 155 -8.16 -6.73 9.16
N ASP A 156 -8.94 -7.80 9.07
CA ASP A 156 -8.49 -9.08 8.54
C ASP A 156 -8.52 -9.05 7.00
N GLY A 157 -7.35 -9.17 6.38
CA GLY A 157 -7.20 -9.16 4.92
C GLY A 157 -7.73 -10.42 4.21
N THR A 158 -8.28 -11.40 4.94
CA THR A 158 -8.93 -12.59 4.39
C THR A 158 -10.45 -12.42 4.26
N LEU A 159 -11.02 -11.43 4.94
CA LEU A 159 -12.44 -11.11 4.86
C LEU A 159 -12.81 -10.40 3.54
N PRO A 160 -14.09 -10.43 3.12
CA PRO A 160 -14.55 -9.69 1.96
C PRO A 160 -14.21 -8.20 2.06
N ILE A 161 -13.68 -7.64 0.99
CA ILE A 161 -13.18 -6.25 0.95
C ILE A 161 -14.29 -5.25 1.29
N GLY A 162 -15.52 -5.48 0.80
CA GLY A 162 -16.67 -4.63 1.10
C GLY A 162 -16.98 -4.56 2.59
N ASN A 163 -16.89 -5.68 3.30
CA ASN A 163 -17.13 -5.74 4.75
C ASN A 163 -16.07 -4.94 5.51
N ASN A 164 -14.80 -5.07 5.13
CA ASN A 164 -13.71 -4.29 5.72
C ASN A 164 -13.89 -2.79 5.45
N ALA A 165 -14.23 -2.41 4.22
CA ALA A 165 -14.45 -1.00 3.87
C ALA A 165 -15.66 -0.40 4.64
N GLU A 166 -16.70 -1.18 4.87
CA GLU A 166 -17.87 -0.77 5.65
C GLU A 166 -17.51 -0.55 7.13
N LEU A 167 -16.86 -1.54 7.75
CA LEU A 167 -16.36 -1.45 9.12
C LEU A 167 -15.46 -0.22 9.33
N ILE A 168 -14.56 0.06 8.38
CA ILE A 168 -13.66 1.21 8.47
C ILE A 168 -14.45 2.51 8.38
N ALA A 169 -15.37 2.63 7.41
CA ALA A 169 -16.17 3.82 7.22
C ALA A 169 -17.04 4.12 8.46
N GLU A 170 -17.66 3.11 9.06
CA GLU A 170 -18.42 3.25 10.32
C GLU A 170 -17.54 3.74 11.47
N LYS A 171 -16.35 3.15 11.65
CA LYS A 171 -15.42 3.59 12.71
C LYS A 171 -14.94 5.02 12.50
N LEU A 172 -14.68 5.43 11.26
CA LEU A 172 -14.31 6.81 10.93
C LEU A 172 -15.46 7.78 11.21
N GLY A 173 -16.70 7.43 10.86
CA GLY A 173 -17.89 8.25 11.12
C GLY A 173 -18.19 8.43 12.60
N ASN A 174 -17.83 7.46 13.45
CA ASN A 174 -18.04 7.53 14.90
C ASN A 174 -16.88 8.24 15.65
N GLN A 175 -15.74 8.46 15.02
CA GLN A 175 -14.54 9.08 15.63
C GLN A 175 -14.37 10.54 15.24
N PHE A 176 -15.05 11.01 14.23
CA PHE A 176 -14.90 12.35 13.62
C PHE A 176 -16.25 12.96 13.28
#